data_b49e06c5c604a15a1752adc074843983
#
_entry.id   b49e06c5c604a15a1752adc074843983
#
_cell.length_a   1.000
_cell.length_b   1.000
_cell.length_c   1.000
_cell.angle_alpha   90.00
_cell.angle_beta   90.00
_cell.angle_gamma   90.00
#
_symmetry.space_group_name_H-M   'P 1'
#
loop_
_entity.id
_entity.type
_entity.pdbx_description
1 polymer ?
#
loop_
_entity_poly.entity_id
_entity_poly.type
_entity_poly.pdbx_seq_one_letter_code
_entity_poly.pdbx_strand_id
1 'polypeptide(L)'
;LLLWLGTIVYTDNLTPVKTALMQGNIPTETKWNPELIAPTFKTYFKLLDENKDAQIIVWPESAIPVLENQAVNLIKTLDAELAASHTSLITGVQYYDHQKETFYNGVIGLGLMDRANTMHYEFGQSNRYYKRHLVPIGEFVPFESVLRLLGPIFNMPMSSFTRGPKIQPNIVASGLNVATAICYEIIFSGEMRHQITKDTNLIVTVSNDGWFSNTNGPYQHLNIARMRAMEFRKPVLRATNNGVTAVIDSLGNVVKTIPENKETTLRTEF
;
A
#
# COMPACT_ATOMS: atom_id res chain seq x y z
N LEU A 1 -29.25 -5.26 -22.40
CA LEU A 1 -29.18 -3.99 -21.65
C LEU A 1 -28.19 -4.05 -20.49
N LEU A 2 -28.32 -5.03 -19.56
CA LEU A 2 -27.41 -5.16 -18.41
C LEU A 2 -25.95 -5.40 -18.81
N LEU A 3 -25.69 -6.20 -19.83
CA LEU A 3 -24.34 -6.44 -20.35
C LEU A 3 -23.76 -5.15 -20.93
N TRP A 4 -24.55 -4.35 -21.64
CA TRP A 4 -24.13 -3.08 -22.18
C TRP A 4 -23.81 -2.05 -21.09
N LEU A 5 -24.66 -1.93 -20.04
CA LEU A 5 -24.38 -1.08 -18.88
C LEU A 5 -23.07 -1.48 -18.16
N GLY A 6 -22.73 -2.75 -18.16
CA GLY A 6 -21.47 -3.26 -17.60
C GLY A 6 -20.22 -2.77 -18.33
N THR A 7 -20.33 -2.35 -19.61
CA THR A 7 -19.19 -1.86 -20.40
C THR A 7 -19.01 -0.35 -20.34
N ILE A 8 -19.95 0.40 -19.74
CA ILE A 8 -19.82 1.85 -19.62
C ILE A 8 -18.73 2.17 -18.60
N VAL A 9 -17.71 2.89 -19.02
CA VAL A 9 -16.65 3.41 -18.17
C VAL A 9 -17.07 4.77 -17.64
N TYR A 10 -17.20 4.89 -16.34
CA TYR A 10 -17.57 6.13 -15.65
C TYR A 10 -16.34 6.84 -15.03
N THR A 11 -15.16 6.54 -15.53
CA THR A 11 -13.93 7.22 -15.13
C THR A 11 -13.67 8.37 -16.08
N ASP A 12 -13.29 9.51 -15.52
CA ASP A 12 -12.73 10.58 -16.33
C ASP A 12 -11.53 10.05 -17.13
N ASN A 13 -11.38 10.50 -18.37
CA ASN A 13 -10.20 10.20 -19.18
C ASN A 13 -8.99 10.81 -18.47
N LEU A 14 -8.32 10.04 -17.65
CA LEU A 14 -7.06 10.45 -17.04
C LEU A 14 -6.01 10.55 -18.15
N THR A 15 -5.22 11.61 -18.12
CA THR A 15 -3.99 11.65 -18.91
C THR A 15 -3.16 10.41 -18.52
N PRO A 16 -2.60 9.65 -19.47
CA PRO A 16 -1.79 8.49 -19.14
C PRO A 16 -0.72 8.81 -18.10
N VAL A 17 -0.66 8.04 -17.04
CA VAL A 17 0.25 8.22 -15.90
C VAL A 17 1.26 7.09 -15.89
N LYS A 18 2.54 7.44 -16.01
CA LYS A 18 3.64 6.47 -15.91
C LYS A 18 3.77 5.97 -14.48
N THR A 19 3.66 4.66 -14.30
CA THR A 19 3.72 4.04 -12.97
C THR A 19 4.77 2.94 -12.89
N ALA A 20 5.33 2.78 -11.68
CA ALA A 20 6.24 1.72 -11.34
C ALA A 20 5.83 1.09 -10.00
N LEU A 21 5.39 -0.17 -10.03
CA LEU A 21 5.04 -0.95 -8.84
C LEU A 21 6.21 -1.87 -8.49
N MET A 22 6.82 -1.66 -7.33
CA MET A 22 8.03 -2.37 -6.94
C MET A 22 7.71 -3.62 -6.14
N GLN A 23 8.41 -4.71 -6.46
CA GLN A 23 8.36 -5.98 -5.77
C GLN A 23 9.75 -6.30 -5.23
N GLY A 24 9.94 -6.12 -3.93
CA GLY A 24 11.24 -6.28 -3.30
C GLY A 24 11.63 -7.74 -3.04
N ASN A 25 10.63 -8.64 -2.99
CA ASN A 25 10.83 -10.05 -2.66
C ASN A 25 11.62 -10.28 -1.36
N ILE A 26 11.37 -9.42 -0.37
CA ILE A 26 12.00 -9.53 0.95
C ILE A 26 11.37 -10.70 1.72
N PRO A 27 12.15 -11.64 2.26
CA PRO A 27 11.61 -12.77 3.03
C PRO A 27 10.78 -12.30 4.23
N THR A 28 9.56 -12.81 4.35
CA THR A 28 8.59 -12.37 5.37
C THR A 28 9.05 -12.72 6.78
N GLU A 29 9.63 -13.90 6.96
CA GLU A 29 10.06 -14.44 8.26
C GLU A 29 11.20 -13.63 8.88
N THR A 30 11.99 -12.98 8.04
CA THR A 30 13.18 -12.23 8.46
C THR A 30 13.06 -10.73 8.27
N LYS A 31 11.92 -10.25 7.80
CA LYS A 31 11.69 -8.84 7.43
C LYS A 31 12.05 -7.85 8.54
N TRP A 32 11.88 -8.25 9.79
CA TRP A 32 12.16 -7.42 10.97
C TRP A 32 13.50 -7.72 11.62
N ASN A 33 14.34 -8.57 10.98
CA ASN A 33 15.71 -8.79 11.45
C ASN A 33 16.53 -7.52 11.22
N PRO A 34 17.17 -6.94 12.26
CA PRO A 34 18.02 -5.76 12.14
C PRO A 34 19.10 -5.87 11.05
N GLU A 35 19.64 -7.08 10.82
CA GLU A 35 20.64 -7.34 9.79
C GLU A 35 20.09 -7.15 8.35
N LEU A 36 18.78 -7.25 8.17
CA LEU A 36 18.13 -7.10 6.86
C LEU A 36 17.60 -5.69 6.59
N ILE A 37 17.66 -4.77 7.54
CA ILE A 37 17.22 -3.39 7.36
C ILE A 37 17.99 -2.73 6.21
N ALA A 38 19.31 -2.74 6.27
CA ALA A 38 20.16 -2.13 5.23
C ALA A 38 20.02 -2.82 3.85
N PRO A 39 20.06 -4.16 3.73
CA PRO A 39 19.73 -4.85 2.49
C PRO A 39 18.36 -4.51 1.91
N THR A 40 17.32 -4.42 2.74
CA THR A 40 15.97 -4.06 2.30
C THR A 40 15.93 -2.65 1.70
N PHE A 41 16.51 -1.66 2.39
CA PHE A 41 16.64 -0.32 1.83
C PHE A 41 17.43 -0.30 0.52
N LYS A 42 18.54 -1.03 0.46
CA LYS A 42 19.35 -1.13 -0.76
C LYS A 42 18.53 -1.66 -1.94
N THR A 43 17.70 -2.69 -1.73
CA THR A 43 16.81 -3.23 -2.76
C THR A 43 15.82 -2.16 -3.24
N TYR A 44 15.09 -1.50 -2.34
CA TYR A 44 14.09 -0.52 -2.74
C TYR A 44 14.70 0.74 -3.35
N PHE A 45 15.84 1.23 -2.87
CA PHE A 45 16.53 2.37 -3.49
C PHE A 45 17.09 2.03 -4.87
N LYS A 46 17.66 0.83 -5.07
CA LYS A 46 18.05 0.37 -6.39
C LYS A 46 16.87 0.37 -7.37
N LEU A 47 15.75 -0.25 -6.98
CA LEU A 47 14.53 -0.27 -7.80
C LEU A 47 14.00 1.14 -8.05
N LEU A 48 14.09 2.06 -7.09
CA LEU A 48 13.72 3.46 -7.24
C LEU A 48 14.59 4.16 -8.27
N ASP A 49 15.91 4.02 -8.17
CA ASP A 49 16.87 4.65 -9.08
C ASP A 49 16.66 4.22 -10.54
N GLU A 50 16.30 2.95 -10.75
CA GLU A 50 16.01 2.40 -12.07
C GLU A 50 14.67 2.90 -12.65
N ASN A 51 13.83 3.60 -11.86
CA ASN A 51 12.47 3.97 -12.24
C ASN A 51 12.13 5.46 -11.96
N LYS A 52 13.11 6.33 -11.83
CA LYS A 52 12.92 7.77 -11.54
C LYS A 52 12.12 8.55 -12.58
N ASP A 53 11.91 7.99 -13.77
CA ASP A 53 11.08 8.57 -14.83
C ASP A 53 9.58 8.25 -14.66
N ALA A 54 9.20 7.45 -13.67
CA ALA A 54 7.82 7.20 -13.35
C ALA A 54 7.21 8.38 -12.55
N GLN A 55 5.95 8.72 -12.85
CA GLN A 55 5.24 9.78 -12.13
C GLN A 55 4.73 9.29 -10.77
N ILE A 56 4.29 8.02 -10.70
CA ILE A 56 3.86 7.38 -9.47
C ILE A 56 4.62 6.09 -9.26
N ILE A 57 5.28 5.98 -8.13
CA ILE A 57 5.96 4.77 -7.68
C ILE A 57 5.19 4.22 -6.49
N VAL A 58 5.02 2.90 -6.43
CA VAL A 58 4.37 2.24 -5.30
C VAL A 58 5.30 1.17 -4.73
N TRP A 59 5.63 1.31 -3.46
CA TRP A 59 6.30 0.28 -2.68
C TRP A 59 5.26 -0.51 -1.89
N PRO A 60 5.46 -1.81 -1.65
CA PRO A 60 4.50 -2.66 -0.96
C PRO A 60 4.34 -2.34 0.53
N GLU A 61 3.47 -3.10 1.17
CA GLU A 61 3.21 -3.04 2.62
C GLU A 61 4.50 -3.19 3.43
N SER A 62 4.71 -2.27 4.39
CA SER A 62 5.90 -2.23 5.26
C SER A 62 7.22 -2.33 4.48
N ALA A 63 7.34 -1.64 3.35
CA ALA A 63 8.57 -1.60 2.56
C ALA A 63 9.68 -0.83 3.27
N ILE A 64 9.33 0.14 4.12
CA ILE A 64 10.24 0.76 5.08
C ILE A 64 10.34 -0.16 6.29
N PRO A 65 11.50 -0.84 6.51
CA PRO A 65 11.64 -1.94 7.47
C PRO A 65 11.92 -1.48 8.91
N VAL A 66 11.58 -0.23 9.24
CA VAL A 66 11.73 0.37 10.56
C VAL A 66 10.50 1.21 10.86
N LEU A 67 10.33 1.60 12.13
CA LEU A 67 9.28 2.56 12.49
C LEU A 67 9.55 3.93 11.85
N GLU A 68 8.50 4.61 11.45
CA GLU A 68 8.58 5.93 10.79
C GLU A 68 9.44 6.92 11.60
N ASN A 69 9.28 6.95 12.94
CA ASN A 69 10.07 7.83 13.82
C ASN A 69 11.58 7.55 13.79
N GLN A 70 12.00 6.35 13.45
CA GLN A 70 13.42 5.97 13.29
C GLN A 70 13.98 6.37 11.92
N ALA A 71 13.12 6.60 10.94
CA ALA A 71 13.49 6.92 9.55
C ALA A 71 13.16 8.35 9.13
N VAL A 72 12.76 9.26 10.03
CA VAL A 72 12.28 10.61 9.70
C VAL A 72 13.22 11.37 8.78
N ASN A 73 14.52 11.41 9.08
CA ASN A 73 15.49 12.14 8.28
C ASN A 73 15.65 11.50 6.88
N LEU A 74 15.68 10.19 6.79
CA LEU A 74 15.75 9.46 5.52
C LEU A 74 14.48 9.75 4.68
N ILE A 75 13.30 9.68 5.28
CA ILE A 75 12.02 9.94 4.60
C ILE A 75 11.94 11.39 4.11
N LYS A 76 12.39 12.37 4.91
CA LYS A 76 12.46 13.79 4.50
C LYS A 76 13.38 14.00 3.31
N THR A 77 14.55 13.37 3.32
CA THR A 77 15.49 13.44 2.18
C THR A 77 14.87 12.83 0.93
N LEU A 78 14.27 11.65 1.07
CA LEU A 78 13.59 10.95 -0.02
C LEU A 78 12.42 11.77 -0.58
N ASP A 79 11.61 12.39 0.29
CA ASP A 79 10.51 13.27 -0.09
C ASP A 79 11.00 14.45 -0.95
N ALA A 80 12.05 15.13 -0.51
CA ALA A 80 12.61 16.28 -1.24
C ALA A 80 13.21 15.86 -2.60
N GLU A 81 13.92 14.74 -2.67
CA GLU A 81 14.49 14.21 -3.92
C GLU A 81 13.39 13.84 -4.93
N LEU A 82 12.35 13.17 -4.47
CA LEU A 82 11.20 12.77 -5.30
C LEU A 82 10.41 13.99 -5.78
N ALA A 83 10.18 14.97 -4.92
CA ALA A 83 9.51 16.22 -5.30
C ALA A 83 10.32 16.99 -6.37
N ALA A 84 11.64 17.06 -6.23
CA ALA A 84 12.53 17.68 -7.22
C ALA A 84 12.53 16.94 -8.58
N SER A 85 12.33 15.64 -8.59
CA SER A 85 12.21 14.83 -9.81
C SER A 85 10.78 14.71 -10.35
N HIS A 86 9.81 15.44 -9.78
CA HIS A 86 8.39 15.37 -10.12
C HIS A 86 7.80 13.96 -10.03
N THR A 87 8.26 13.17 -9.09
CA THR A 87 7.83 11.80 -8.83
C THR A 87 7.09 11.73 -7.50
N SER A 88 6.06 10.90 -7.42
CA SER A 88 5.37 10.55 -6.18
C SER A 88 5.70 9.13 -5.77
N LEU A 89 5.86 8.90 -4.49
CA LEU A 89 6.01 7.57 -3.90
C LEU A 89 4.89 7.32 -2.90
N ILE A 90 4.19 6.19 -3.06
CA ILE A 90 3.26 5.65 -2.07
C ILE A 90 3.95 4.43 -1.44
N THR A 91 4.15 4.43 -0.13
CA THR A 91 4.92 3.37 0.55
C THR A 91 4.32 2.95 1.88
N GLY A 92 4.38 1.65 2.17
CA GLY A 92 4.01 1.10 3.47
C GLY A 92 5.08 1.39 4.53
N VAL A 93 4.66 1.86 5.70
CA VAL A 93 5.49 2.12 6.87
C VAL A 93 4.70 1.89 8.15
N GLN A 94 5.36 1.47 9.21
CA GLN A 94 4.74 1.36 10.53
C GLN A 94 4.95 2.65 11.33
N TYR A 95 3.91 3.10 11.98
CA TYR A 95 3.91 4.32 12.80
C TYR A 95 3.61 4.01 14.25
N TYR A 96 4.38 4.60 15.16
CA TYR A 96 4.12 4.58 16.59
C TYR A 96 3.74 5.96 17.10
N ASP A 97 2.53 6.08 17.65
CA ASP A 97 2.06 7.29 18.31
C ASP A 97 2.49 7.26 19.78
N HIS A 98 3.51 8.06 20.11
CA HIS A 98 4.06 8.15 21.47
C HIS A 98 3.08 8.74 22.50
N GLN A 99 2.11 9.56 22.05
CA GLN A 99 1.14 10.16 22.97
C GLN A 99 0.05 9.19 23.37
N LYS A 100 -0.34 8.33 22.43
CA LYS A 100 -1.39 7.31 22.61
C LYS A 100 -0.84 5.93 22.93
N GLU A 101 0.48 5.76 22.85
CA GLU A 101 1.15 4.46 23.01
C GLU A 101 0.57 3.37 22.06
N THR A 102 0.31 3.75 20.81
CA THR A 102 -0.35 2.89 19.82
C THR A 102 0.47 2.71 18.56
N PHE A 103 0.43 1.49 18.02
CA PHE A 103 1.07 1.14 16.74
C PHE A 103 0.04 1.10 15.61
N TYR A 104 0.42 1.64 14.45
CA TYR A 104 -0.37 1.59 13.23
C TYR A 104 0.43 0.97 12.09
N ASN A 105 -0.21 0.09 11.33
CA ASN A 105 0.25 -0.29 10.00
C ASN A 105 -0.25 0.79 9.04
N GLY A 106 0.63 1.47 8.34
CA GLY A 106 0.28 2.65 7.57
C GLY A 106 0.89 2.68 6.18
N VAL A 107 0.36 3.59 5.39
CA VAL A 107 0.88 3.99 4.08
C VAL A 107 1.02 5.50 4.07
N ILE A 108 2.11 6.01 3.53
CA ILE A 108 2.38 7.43 3.35
C ILE A 108 2.63 7.77 1.88
N GLY A 109 2.24 8.97 1.48
CA GLY A 109 2.59 9.56 0.20
C GLY A 109 3.73 10.56 0.38
N LEU A 110 4.72 10.50 -0.52
CA LEU A 110 5.93 11.32 -0.53
C LEU A 110 6.16 11.94 -1.92
N GLY A 111 7.00 12.95 -1.99
CA GLY A 111 7.43 13.58 -3.24
C GLY A 111 6.40 14.56 -3.79
N LEU A 112 6.13 14.52 -5.09
CA LEU A 112 5.15 15.39 -5.73
C LEU A 112 3.72 14.98 -5.34
N MET A 113 3.21 15.52 -4.23
CA MET A 113 1.86 15.20 -3.76
C MET A 113 0.82 15.93 -4.59
N ASP A 114 0.81 17.26 -4.53
CA ASP A 114 -0.10 18.12 -5.29
C ASP A 114 0.59 18.70 -6.55
N ARG A 115 -0.20 19.15 -7.52
CA ARG A 115 0.33 19.72 -8.76
C ARG A 115 1.13 21.01 -8.57
N ALA A 116 0.89 21.72 -7.47
CA ALA A 116 1.58 22.95 -7.12
C ALA A 116 2.88 22.71 -6.35
N ASN A 117 3.16 21.46 -5.98
CA ASN A 117 4.32 21.03 -5.15
C ASN A 117 4.40 21.83 -3.83
N THR A 118 3.25 22.02 -3.18
CA THR A 118 3.15 22.76 -1.92
C THR A 118 3.07 21.86 -0.70
N MET A 119 2.74 20.59 -0.89
CA MET A 119 2.65 19.59 0.18
C MET A 119 3.98 18.86 0.31
N HIS A 120 4.51 18.78 1.51
CA HIS A 120 5.74 18.07 1.83
C HIS A 120 5.52 17.14 3.03
N TYR A 121 6.37 16.13 3.13
CA TYR A 121 6.30 15.18 4.23
C TYR A 121 6.61 15.84 5.57
N GLU A 122 5.73 15.63 6.53
CA GLU A 122 5.96 15.90 7.94
C GLU A 122 5.61 14.66 8.78
N PHE A 123 6.43 14.36 9.78
CA PHE A 123 6.23 13.22 10.67
C PHE A 123 4.88 13.31 11.39
N GLY A 124 4.11 12.23 11.35
CA GLY A 124 2.82 12.15 12.02
C GLY A 124 1.68 12.94 11.36
N GLN A 125 1.94 13.69 10.26
CA GLN A 125 0.94 14.54 9.61
C GLN A 125 0.30 13.94 8.35
N SER A 126 -0.46 14.73 7.63
CA SER A 126 -1.33 14.36 6.51
C SER A 126 -0.62 13.63 5.35
N ASN A 127 -1.39 13.22 4.39
CA ASN A 127 -1.01 12.37 3.25
C ASN A 127 -0.63 10.94 3.67
N ARG A 128 -1.44 10.38 4.57
CA ARG A 128 -1.28 9.03 5.10
C ARG A 128 -2.60 8.32 5.25
N TYR A 129 -2.51 7.00 5.30
CA TYR A 129 -3.61 6.10 5.61
C TYR A 129 -3.16 5.09 6.66
N TYR A 130 -3.98 4.84 7.66
CA TYR A 130 -3.77 3.80 8.66
C TYR A 130 -4.70 2.63 8.43
N LYS A 131 -4.16 1.42 8.43
CA LYS A 131 -4.93 0.19 8.30
C LYS A 131 -6.05 0.14 9.33
N ARG A 132 -7.28 -0.02 8.83
CA ARG A 132 -8.44 -0.06 9.68
C ARG A 132 -8.89 -1.49 9.96
N HIS A 133 -8.90 -2.35 8.97
CA HIS A 133 -9.31 -3.74 9.12
C HIS A 133 -8.10 -4.64 9.34
N LEU A 134 -7.84 -4.91 10.62
CA LEU A 134 -6.69 -5.69 11.05
C LEU A 134 -6.95 -7.19 10.89
N VAL A 135 -5.90 -7.94 10.60
CA VAL A 135 -5.93 -9.41 10.49
C VAL A 135 -5.98 -10.01 11.90
N PRO A 136 -7.04 -10.80 12.22
CA PRO A 136 -7.09 -11.51 13.50
C PRO A 136 -5.88 -12.44 13.69
N ILE A 137 -5.36 -12.49 14.90
CA ILE A 137 -4.20 -13.30 15.32
C ILE A 137 -2.86 -12.85 14.71
N GLY A 138 -2.89 -12.19 13.52
CA GLY A 138 -1.68 -11.66 12.89
C GLY A 138 -1.33 -10.24 13.32
N GLU A 139 -2.33 -9.37 13.46
CA GLU A 139 -2.14 -7.94 13.78
C GLU A 139 -2.83 -7.53 15.09
N PHE A 140 -3.80 -8.29 15.56
CA PHE A 140 -4.40 -8.14 16.88
C PHE A 140 -4.89 -9.48 17.40
N VAL A 141 -4.94 -9.62 18.72
CA VAL A 141 -5.48 -10.82 19.38
C VAL A 141 -6.91 -10.52 19.81
N PRO A 142 -7.93 -11.17 19.21
CA PRO A 142 -9.30 -11.05 19.70
C PRO A 142 -9.38 -11.56 21.14
N PHE A 143 -10.11 -10.83 22.00
CA PHE A 143 -10.26 -11.21 23.43
C PHE A 143 -8.94 -11.39 24.16
N GLU A 144 -7.93 -10.55 23.87
CA GLU A 144 -6.56 -10.65 24.41
C GLU A 144 -6.52 -10.81 25.92
N SER A 145 -7.35 -10.09 26.67
CA SER A 145 -7.44 -10.19 28.13
C SER A 145 -7.83 -11.58 28.63
N VAL A 146 -8.61 -12.33 27.85
CA VAL A 146 -9.02 -13.71 28.18
C VAL A 146 -7.97 -14.72 27.70
N LEU A 147 -7.45 -14.52 26.49
CA LEU A 147 -6.50 -15.44 25.87
C LEU A 147 -5.12 -15.39 26.54
N ARG A 148 -4.69 -14.26 27.10
CA ARG A 148 -3.47 -14.16 27.92
C ARG A 148 -3.49 -15.07 29.15
N LEU A 149 -4.68 -15.39 29.68
CA LEU A 149 -4.81 -16.35 30.80
C LEU A 149 -4.55 -17.79 30.35
N LEU A 150 -4.61 -18.10 29.07
CA LEU A 150 -4.42 -19.44 28.52
C LEU A 150 -2.95 -19.77 28.17
N GLY A 151 -2.02 -18.84 28.36
CA GLY A 151 -0.58 -19.11 28.27
C GLY A 151 0.23 -18.20 27.35
N PRO A 152 1.56 -18.31 27.39
CA PRO A 152 2.51 -17.43 26.68
C PRO A 152 2.49 -17.59 25.16
N ILE A 153 1.81 -18.59 24.60
CA ILE A 153 1.67 -18.82 23.15
C ILE A 153 0.99 -17.64 22.45
N PHE A 154 0.20 -16.83 23.17
CA PHE A 154 -0.50 -15.66 22.67
C PHE A 154 0.28 -14.35 22.82
N ASN A 155 1.50 -14.38 23.38
CA ASN A 155 2.42 -13.25 23.42
C ASN A 155 3.21 -13.15 22.09
N MET A 156 2.50 -12.92 20.99
CA MET A 156 3.17 -12.68 19.72
C MET A 156 3.73 -11.25 19.67
N PRO A 157 5.02 -11.06 19.40
CA PRO A 157 5.56 -9.74 19.14
C PRO A 157 4.79 -9.12 17.98
N MET A 158 4.34 -7.86 18.11
CA MET A 158 3.60 -7.11 17.11
C MET A 158 2.11 -7.48 16.91
N SER A 159 1.46 -8.18 17.83
CA SER A 159 0.03 -8.46 17.79
C SER A 159 -0.87 -7.34 18.36
N SER A 160 -0.38 -6.11 18.40
CA SER A 160 -1.07 -4.97 19.07
C SER A 160 -1.23 -3.75 18.16
N PHE A 161 -1.48 -3.95 16.87
CA PHE A 161 -1.80 -2.83 16.01
C PHE A 161 -3.16 -2.22 16.39
N THR A 162 -3.22 -0.91 16.29
CA THR A 162 -4.43 -0.13 16.49
C THR A 162 -5.13 0.12 15.16
N ARG A 163 -6.45 0.04 15.18
CA ARG A 163 -7.26 0.34 14.00
C ARG A 163 -7.21 1.82 13.65
N GLY A 164 -6.97 2.13 12.39
CA GLY A 164 -7.11 3.48 11.87
C GLY A 164 -8.53 4.03 11.97
N PRO A 165 -8.73 5.36 11.83
CA PRO A 165 -10.04 6.00 11.80
C PRO A 165 -10.93 5.42 10.70
N LYS A 166 -12.26 5.46 10.91
CA LYS A 166 -13.22 4.93 9.94
C LYS A 166 -13.23 5.72 8.64
N ILE A 167 -13.10 7.03 8.73
CA ILE A 167 -13.06 7.94 7.59
C ILE A 167 -11.65 8.54 7.56
N GLN A 168 -10.95 8.35 6.47
CA GLN A 168 -9.62 8.86 6.24
C GLN A 168 -9.58 9.50 4.85
N PRO A 169 -8.84 10.60 4.68
CA PRO A 169 -8.68 11.23 3.37
C PRO A 169 -7.95 10.29 2.41
N ASN A 170 -8.18 10.48 1.12
CA ASN A 170 -7.35 9.85 0.10
C ASN A 170 -5.90 10.34 0.21
N ILE A 171 -4.95 9.46 -0.12
CA ILE A 171 -3.58 9.87 -0.35
C ILE A 171 -3.53 10.69 -1.65
N VAL A 172 -2.75 11.75 -1.66
CA VAL A 172 -2.52 12.58 -2.86
C VAL A 172 -1.16 12.23 -3.42
N ALA A 173 -1.11 11.87 -4.70
CA ALA A 173 0.10 11.52 -5.43
C ALA A 173 0.02 12.06 -6.86
N SER A 174 0.97 12.91 -7.26
CA SER A 174 1.00 13.57 -8.59
C SER A 174 -0.33 14.29 -8.93
N GLY A 175 -0.98 14.87 -7.91
CA GLY A 175 -2.27 15.54 -8.03
C GLY A 175 -3.47 14.61 -8.21
N LEU A 176 -3.31 13.31 -8.02
CA LEU A 176 -4.38 12.32 -8.03
C LEU A 176 -4.79 11.93 -6.60
N ASN A 177 -6.08 11.76 -6.39
CA ASN A 177 -6.66 11.26 -5.14
C ASN A 177 -6.71 9.73 -5.16
N VAL A 178 -6.00 9.11 -4.24
CA VAL A 178 -5.75 7.67 -4.19
C VAL A 178 -6.44 7.07 -2.98
N ALA A 179 -7.44 6.23 -3.20
CA ALA A 179 -7.99 5.39 -2.15
C ALA A 179 -7.02 4.24 -1.86
N THR A 180 -6.80 3.95 -0.58
CA THR A 180 -5.75 3.01 -0.15
C THR A 180 -6.33 1.83 0.60
N ALA A 181 -5.84 0.63 0.30
CA ALA A 181 -6.11 -0.58 1.07
C ALA A 181 -4.78 -1.28 1.42
N ILE A 182 -4.65 -1.73 2.66
CA ILE A 182 -3.47 -2.48 3.09
C ILE A 182 -3.83 -3.95 3.22
N CYS A 183 -3.28 -4.78 2.31
CA CYS A 183 -3.40 -6.23 2.32
C CYS A 183 -4.86 -6.71 2.41
N TYR A 184 -5.23 -7.37 3.49
CA TYR A 184 -6.54 -7.96 3.75
C TYR A 184 -7.73 -6.98 3.62
N GLU A 185 -7.52 -5.67 3.77
CA GLU A 185 -8.57 -4.65 3.68
C GLU A 185 -9.30 -4.63 2.34
N ILE A 186 -8.63 -4.95 1.24
CA ILE A 186 -9.23 -4.96 -0.10
C ILE A 186 -10.43 -5.91 -0.22
N ILE A 187 -10.56 -6.87 0.72
CA ILE A 187 -11.68 -7.82 0.79
C ILE A 187 -12.97 -7.10 1.19
N PHE A 188 -12.87 -6.06 2.02
CA PHE A 188 -14.01 -5.41 2.66
C PHE A 188 -14.52 -4.21 1.85
N SER A 189 -15.40 -4.48 0.90
CA SER A 189 -16.06 -3.47 0.06
C SER A 189 -16.69 -2.33 0.88
N GLY A 190 -17.38 -2.65 1.97
CA GLY A 190 -17.99 -1.67 2.85
C GLY A 190 -16.99 -0.71 3.52
N GLU A 191 -15.79 -1.16 3.83
CA GLU A 191 -14.72 -0.30 4.37
C GLU A 191 -14.12 0.57 3.25
N MET A 192 -13.83 -0.01 2.09
CA MET A 192 -13.33 0.73 0.94
C MET A 192 -14.26 1.85 0.50
N ARG A 193 -15.58 1.64 0.59
CA ARG A 193 -16.59 2.63 0.21
C ARG A 193 -16.45 3.95 0.97
N HIS A 194 -15.95 3.94 2.20
CA HIS A 194 -15.74 5.15 2.98
C HIS A 194 -14.62 6.06 2.43
N GLN A 195 -13.73 5.52 1.61
CA GLN A 195 -12.65 6.25 0.98
C GLN A 195 -12.98 6.67 -0.46
N ILE A 196 -13.92 5.97 -1.12
CA ILE A 196 -14.27 6.26 -2.50
C ILE A 196 -15.23 7.45 -2.55
N THR A 197 -14.76 8.54 -3.12
CA THR A 197 -15.51 9.77 -3.38
C THR A 197 -15.60 10.04 -4.89
N LYS A 198 -16.34 11.07 -5.29
CA LYS A 198 -16.38 11.51 -6.69
C LYS A 198 -15.00 11.93 -7.21
N ASP A 199 -14.15 12.44 -6.31
CA ASP A 199 -12.83 12.97 -6.64
C ASP A 199 -11.73 11.89 -6.58
N THR A 200 -12.04 10.67 -6.12
CA THR A 200 -11.09 9.54 -6.13
C THR A 200 -10.77 9.14 -7.56
N ASN A 201 -9.49 9.10 -7.92
CA ASN A 201 -9.02 8.78 -9.26
C ASN A 201 -8.69 7.30 -9.42
N LEU A 202 -8.04 6.70 -8.43
CA LEU A 202 -7.59 5.31 -8.46
C LEU A 202 -7.55 4.69 -7.06
N ILE A 203 -7.36 3.38 -7.03
CA ILE A 203 -7.15 2.60 -5.81
C ILE A 203 -5.71 2.08 -5.82
N VAL A 204 -5.01 2.21 -4.71
CA VAL A 204 -3.74 1.52 -4.46
C VAL A 204 -3.96 0.46 -3.38
N THR A 205 -3.53 -0.77 -3.65
CA THR A 205 -3.44 -1.80 -2.60
C THR A 205 -1.99 -2.27 -2.47
N VAL A 206 -1.49 -2.20 -1.25
CA VAL A 206 -0.16 -2.67 -0.88
C VAL A 206 -0.28 -3.92 -0.03
N SER A 207 0.54 -4.93 -0.30
CA SER A 207 0.41 -6.22 0.39
C SER A 207 1.73 -6.95 0.57
N ASN A 208 1.75 -7.82 1.56
CA ASN A 208 2.78 -8.84 1.72
C ASN A 208 2.10 -10.21 1.73
N ASP A 209 2.10 -10.87 0.56
CA ASP A 209 1.39 -12.14 0.36
C ASP A 209 2.21 -13.37 0.78
N GLY A 210 3.40 -13.19 1.37
CA GLY A 210 4.28 -14.29 1.80
C GLY A 210 3.64 -15.29 2.76
N TRP A 211 2.62 -14.85 3.51
CA TRP A 211 1.83 -15.72 4.38
C TRP A 211 1.04 -16.79 3.61
N PHE A 212 0.78 -16.57 2.32
CA PHE A 212 0.01 -17.46 1.45
C PHE A 212 0.87 -18.26 0.48
N SER A 213 2.21 -18.25 0.65
CA SER A 213 3.15 -18.93 -0.24
C SER A 213 2.75 -20.39 -0.49
N ASN A 214 2.86 -20.84 -1.75
CA ASN A 214 2.47 -22.17 -2.21
C ASN A 214 0.96 -22.49 -2.13
N THR A 215 0.10 -21.47 -2.03
CA THR A 215 -1.36 -21.64 -2.10
C THR A 215 -1.97 -20.80 -3.21
N ASN A 216 -3.28 -20.96 -3.45
CA ASN A 216 -4.03 -20.08 -4.37
C ASN A 216 -4.37 -18.70 -3.75
N GLY A 217 -3.93 -18.42 -2.52
CA GLY A 217 -4.22 -17.19 -1.79
C GLY A 217 -3.88 -15.91 -2.56
N PRO A 218 -2.67 -15.75 -3.11
CA PRO A 218 -2.29 -14.55 -3.87
C PRO A 218 -3.19 -14.28 -5.08
N TYR A 219 -3.62 -15.34 -5.81
CA TYR A 219 -4.53 -15.22 -6.95
C TYR A 219 -5.96 -14.90 -6.54
N GLN A 220 -6.45 -15.46 -5.43
CA GLN A 220 -7.75 -15.09 -4.86
C GLN A 220 -7.74 -13.62 -4.43
N HIS A 221 -6.67 -13.17 -3.80
CA HIS A 221 -6.49 -11.79 -3.39
C HIS A 221 -6.43 -10.84 -4.59
N LEU A 222 -5.75 -11.21 -5.69
CA LEU A 222 -5.80 -10.50 -6.96
C LEU A 222 -7.23 -10.41 -7.51
N ASN A 223 -7.98 -11.51 -7.54
CA ASN A 223 -9.34 -11.53 -8.05
C ASN A 223 -10.28 -10.63 -7.23
N ILE A 224 -10.08 -10.54 -5.92
CA ILE A 224 -10.83 -9.60 -5.08
C ILE A 224 -10.48 -8.15 -5.45
N ALA A 225 -9.21 -7.82 -5.70
CA ALA A 225 -8.81 -6.49 -6.17
C ALA A 225 -9.46 -6.15 -7.51
N ARG A 226 -9.58 -7.12 -8.44
CA ARG A 226 -10.33 -6.98 -9.70
C ARG A 226 -11.80 -6.66 -9.46
N MET A 227 -12.44 -7.33 -8.49
CA MET A 227 -13.82 -7.02 -8.11
C MET A 227 -13.97 -5.60 -7.56
N ARG A 228 -13.00 -5.11 -6.79
CA ARG A 228 -13.00 -3.72 -6.31
C ARG A 228 -12.90 -2.72 -7.47
N ALA A 229 -12.04 -2.99 -8.45
CA ALA A 229 -11.94 -2.16 -9.65
C ALA A 229 -13.30 -2.06 -10.38
N MET A 230 -13.96 -3.19 -10.60
CA MET A 230 -15.30 -3.24 -11.22
C MET A 230 -16.38 -2.54 -10.39
N GLU A 231 -16.39 -2.77 -9.09
CA GLU A 231 -17.40 -2.22 -8.17
C GLU A 231 -17.33 -0.69 -8.10
N PHE A 232 -16.13 -0.16 -7.95
CA PHE A 232 -15.94 1.28 -7.78
C PHE A 232 -15.65 2.02 -9.09
N ARG A 233 -15.52 1.29 -10.21
CA ARG A 233 -15.15 1.84 -11.52
C ARG A 233 -13.89 2.70 -11.47
N LYS A 234 -12.88 2.23 -10.73
CA LYS A 234 -11.58 2.87 -10.58
C LYS A 234 -10.48 1.86 -10.89
N PRO A 235 -9.40 2.27 -11.60
CA PRO A 235 -8.25 1.41 -11.78
C PRO A 235 -7.59 1.07 -10.44
N VAL A 236 -6.96 -0.09 -10.36
CA VAL A 236 -6.25 -0.56 -9.16
C VAL A 236 -4.78 -0.80 -9.48
N LEU A 237 -3.91 -0.14 -8.74
CA LEU A 237 -2.48 -0.44 -8.67
C LEU A 237 -2.23 -1.36 -7.47
N ARG A 238 -1.86 -2.60 -7.74
CA ARG A 238 -1.58 -3.60 -6.71
C ARG A 238 -0.08 -3.87 -6.62
N ALA A 239 0.57 -3.35 -5.58
CA ALA A 239 1.97 -3.60 -5.29
C ALA A 239 2.11 -4.63 -4.16
N THR A 240 2.81 -5.72 -4.43
CA THR A 240 3.06 -6.78 -3.45
C THR A 240 4.55 -6.97 -3.22
N ASN A 241 4.94 -7.40 -2.02
CA ASN A 241 6.34 -7.72 -1.76
C ASN A 241 6.81 -8.96 -2.54
N ASN A 242 5.98 -10.01 -2.61
CA ASN A 242 6.33 -11.31 -3.20
C ASN A 242 5.14 -12.05 -3.84
N GLY A 243 3.93 -11.49 -3.77
CA GLY A 243 2.74 -12.04 -4.40
C GLY A 243 2.53 -11.54 -5.83
N VAL A 244 1.27 -11.50 -6.28
CA VAL A 244 0.92 -11.05 -7.63
C VAL A 244 0.83 -9.53 -7.69
N THR A 245 1.88 -8.87 -8.16
CA THR A 245 1.86 -7.43 -8.48
C THR A 245 1.18 -7.22 -9.82
N ALA A 246 0.20 -6.32 -9.89
CA ALA A 246 -0.64 -6.14 -11.07
C ALA A 246 -1.17 -4.70 -11.19
N VAL A 247 -1.46 -4.31 -12.43
CA VAL A 247 -2.28 -3.14 -12.76
C VAL A 247 -3.59 -3.64 -13.36
N ILE A 248 -4.70 -3.12 -12.85
CA ILE A 248 -6.07 -3.55 -13.17
C ILE A 248 -6.84 -2.32 -13.62
N ASP A 249 -7.51 -2.42 -14.77
CA ASP A 249 -8.38 -1.35 -15.27
C ASP A 249 -9.69 -1.23 -14.47
N SER A 250 -10.44 -0.18 -14.72
CA SER A 250 -11.73 0.07 -14.05
C SER A 250 -12.84 -0.95 -14.40
N LEU A 251 -12.61 -1.82 -15.37
CA LEU A 251 -13.48 -2.94 -15.75
C LEU A 251 -13.06 -4.26 -15.12
N GLY A 252 -11.97 -4.26 -14.32
CA GLY A 252 -11.44 -5.44 -13.65
C GLY A 252 -10.54 -6.32 -14.51
N ASN A 253 -10.11 -5.86 -15.69
CA ASN A 253 -9.15 -6.59 -16.51
C ASN A 253 -7.75 -6.36 -15.97
N VAL A 254 -6.95 -7.43 -15.89
CA VAL A 254 -5.53 -7.32 -15.56
C VAL A 254 -4.80 -6.79 -16.79
N VAL A 255 -4.36 -5.53 -16.73
CA VAL A 255 -3.62 -4.87 -17.81
C VAL A 255 -2.20 -5.41 -17.90
N LYS A 256 -1.55 -5.58 -16.76
CA LYS A 256 -0.19 -6.07 -16.67
C LYS A 256 0.07 -6.71 -15.31
N THR A 257 0.93 -7.71 -15.29
CA THR A 257 1.43 -8.37 -14.08
C THR A 257 2.89 -8.78 -14.26
N ILE A 258 3.57 -9.07 -13.17
CA ILE A 258 4.94 -9.61 -13.13
C ILE A 258 4.96 -10.93 -12.36
N PRO A 259 6.01 -11.78 -12.57
CA PRO A 259 6.15 -13.02 -11.84
C PRO A 259 6.26 -12.82 -10.33
N GLU A 260 5.61 -13.70 -9.56
CA GLU A 260 5.76 -13.77 -8.10
C GLU A 260 7.20 -14.11 -7.68
N ASN A 261 7.53 -13.81 -6.44
CA ASN A 261 8.79 -14.21 -5.81
C ASN A 261 10.05 -13.80 -6.58
N LYS A 262 10.02 -12.62 -7.20
CA LYS A 262 11.17 -12.00 -7.88
C LYS A 262 11.35 -10.55 -7.44
N GLU A 263 12.59 -10.14 -7.22
CA GLU A 263 12.96 -8.74 -7.12
C GLU A 263 12.83 -8.10 -8.50
N THR A 264 11.83 -7.24 -8.70
CA THR A 264 11.56 -6.61 -10.00
C THR A 264 10.56 -5.46 -9.87
N THR A 265 10.33 -4.74 -10.96
CA THR A 265 9.36 -3.64 -11.06
C THR A 265 8.37 -3.90 -12.19
N LEU A 266 7.09 -3.71 -11.93
CA LEU A 266 6.06 -3.62 -12.95
C LEU A 266 5.96 -2.17 -13.41
N ARG A 267 6.29 -1.91 -14.67
CA ARG A 267 6.15 -0.58 -15.31
C ARG A 267 4.99 -0.59 -16.29
N THR A 268 4.15 0.43 -16.23
CA THR A 268 3.06 0.64 -17.18
C THR A 268 2.58 2.09 -17.17
N GLU A 269 1.72 2.41 -18.11
CA GLU A 269 0.87 3.61 -18.12
C GLU A 269 -0.58 3.17 -17.94
N PHE A 270 -1.38 3.92 -17.21
CA PHE A 270 -2.81 3.64 -17.02
C PHE A 270 -3.65 4.92 -17.19
#